data_6b861a6cb776f0c1a6b916678574c8c5
#
_entry.id   6b861a6cb776f0c1a6b916678574c8c5
#
_cell.length_a   1.000
_cell.length_b   1.000
_cell.length_c   1.000
_cell.angle_alpha   90.00
_cell.angle_beta   90.00
_cell.angle_gamma   90.00
#
_symmetry.space_group_name_H-M   'P 1'
#
loop_
_entity.id
_entity.type
_entity.pdbx_description
1 polymer ?
#
loop_
_entity_poly.entity_id
_entity_poly.type
_entity_poly.pdbx_seq_one_letter_code
_entity_poly.pdbx_strand_id
1 'polypeptide(L)'
;MPDSTGSRIIRAPRGTQLSCRSWLTEAPLRLLMNNLDPEVAERPGDLVVYGGIGRAARNWDCFERICAVLRRLREDETLLVQSGKPVGVFRTHVDAPRVLIANSNLVGRWSTWEHFHELDRKGLMMYGQMTAGSWIYIGSQGIVQGTYETFAEVGRRHFGGDLAGRWILTAGLGGMGGAQPLAATMAGASMLAIECRPERIAKRLQTGYLDTSTTSLDEALALIARATADRRPLSVGLLGNAAELLPELLARGLRPDAVTDQTSAHDPLNGYLPAGWTLERWDRERSANPALVEREARASMRRHVEAMLAFHDQGIPTFDYGNNIRQVAQDEGLARAFDFPGFVPAYIRPLFCRGVGPFRWVALSGDPEDIYRTDARVKELLPHDQGLHRWLDMAREKIHFQGLPARICWVGLGDRHRLGLAFNEMVARGELRAPVVIGRDHLDSGSVASPNRETEAMRDGSDAVADWPLLNALLNTASGATWVSIHHGGGVGIGYSQHAGVVIVCDGSAAAARRIERTLWNDPATGVMRHADAGYAEALECARAQHLDLPGALAE
;
A
#
# COMPACT_ATOMS: atom_id res chain seq x y z
N MET A 1 -16.87 1.21 -23.48
CA MET A 1 -18.28 1.48 -23.81
C MET A 1 -18.98 1.95 -22.54
N PRO A 2 -19.93 2.87 -22.56
CA PRO A 2 -20.71 3.17 -21.35
C PRO A 2 -21.56 1.94 -20.99
N ASP A 3 -21.71 1.72 -19.68
CA ASP A 3 -22.68 0.75 -19.16
C ASP A 3 -24.12 1.27 -19.31
N SER A 4 -25.11 0.48 -18.85
CA SER A 4 -26.53 0.86 -18.89
C SER A 4 -26.87 2.12 -18.07
N THR A 5 -25.92 2.67 -17.29
CA THR A 5 -26.06 3.88 -16.47
C THR A 5 -25.34 5.09 -17.08
N GLY A 6 -24.69 4.94 -18.25
CA GLY A 6 -23.86 5.98 -18.88
C GLY A 6 -22.44 6.12 -18.29
N SER A 7 -22.05 5.24 -17.39
CA SER A 7 -20.73 5.21 -16.77
C SER A 7 -19.66 4.68 -17.75
N ARG A 8 -18.48 5.28 -17.71
CA ARG A 8 -17.34 4.91 -18.57
C ARG A 8 -16.55 3.75 -17.94
N ILE A 9 -16.62 2.57 -18.55
CA ILE A 9 -15.84 1.39 -18.13
C ILE A 9 -14.45 1.44 -18.76
N ILE A 10 -13.39 1.45 -17.94
CA ILE A 10 -12.00 1.39 -18.36
C ILE A 10 -11.45 0.00 -18.01
N ARG A 11 -10.79 -0.65 -18.98
CA ARG A 11 -10.03 -1.89 -18.78
C ARG A 11 -8.73 -1.80 -19.53
N ALA A 12 -7.66 -2.32 -18.92
CA ALA A 12 -6.35 -2.39 -19.56
C ALA A 12 -6.36 -3.37 -20.75
N PRO A 13 -5.71 -3.03 -21.88
CA PRO A 13 -5.44 -4.01 -22.93
C PRO A 13 -4.63 -5.18 -22.40
N ARG A 14 -4.86 -6.37 -22.94
CA ARG A 14 -4.18 -7.62 -22.58
C ARG A 14 -3.49 -8.22 -23.80
N GLY A 15 -2.51 -9.10 -23.59
CA GLY A 15 -1.79 -9.79 -24.66
C GLY A 15 -0.63 -8.99 -25.25
N THR A 16 -0.20 -9.34 -26.46
CA THR A 16 1.04 -8.85 -27.07
C THR A 16 0.86 -7.65 -28.00
N GLN A 17 -0.38 -7.26 -28.31
CA GLN A 17 -0.62 -6.15 -29.22
C GLN A 17 -0.34 -4.81 -28.56
N LEU A 18 0.55 -4.02 -29.13
CA LEU A 18 0.87 -2.67 -28.70
C LEU A 18 -0.12 -1.64 -29.23
N SER A 19 -0.52 -0.71 -28.39
CA SER A 19 -1.21 0.54 -28.77
C SER A 19 -0.28 1.75 -28.73
N CYS A 20 0.88 1.59 -28.12
CA CYS A 20 1.98 2.55 -28.04
C CYS A 20 3.16 2.14 -28.93
N ARG A 21 4.22 2.95 -28.97
CA ARG A 21 5.39 2.70 -29.81
C ARG A 21 6.32 1.60 -29.29
N SER A 22 6.32 1.39 -27.96
CA SER A 22 7.14 0.37 -27.31
C SER A 22 6.50 -0.12 -26.01
N TRP A 23 7.02 -1.21 -25.46
CA TRP A 23 6.60 -1.69 -24.15
C TRP A 23 6.88 -0.71 -23.02
N LEU A 24 7.89 0.16 -23.16
CA LEU A 24 8.24 1.17 -22.17
C LEU A 24 7.15 2.26 -22.02
N THR A 25 6.33 2.47 -23.04
CA THR A 25 5.20 3.41 -23.05
C THR A 25 3.84 2.71 -22.97
N GLU A 26 3.74 1.46 -23.44
CA GLU A 26 2.55 0.63 -23.30
C GLU A 26 2.30 0.23 -21.84
N ALA A 27 3.35 -0.11 -21.09
CA ALA A 27 3.24 -0.52 -19.69
C ALA A 27 2.59 0.55 -18.80
N PRO A 28 3.07 1.81 -18.75
CA PRO A 28 2.41 2.84 -17.96
C PRO A 28 0.98 3.13 -18.45
N LEU A 29 0.68 3.00 -19.77
CA LEU A 29 -0.68 3.11 -20.28
C LEU A 29 -1.60 2.01 -19.73
N ARG A 30 -1.17 0.74 -19.81
CA ARG A 30 -1.97 -0.38 -19.30
C ARG A 30 -2.16 -0.28 -17.80
N LEU A 31 -1.14 0.10 -17.05
CA LEU A 31 -1.22 0.20 -15.59
C LEU A 31 -2.09 1.38 -15.15
N LEU A 32 -2.05 2.53 -15.85
CA LEU A 32 -2.98 3.65 -15.62
C LEU A 32 -4.43 3.20 -15.86
N MET A 33 -4.69 2.46 -16.94
CA MET A 33 -6.02 1.92 -17.22
C MET A 33 -6.44 0.84 -16.22
N ASN A 34 -5.51 -0.02 -15.80
CA ASN A 34 -5.77 -1.04 -14.79
C ASN A 34 -6.16 -0.45 -13.43
N ASN A 35 -5.59 0.70 -13.07
CA ASN A 35 -5.98 1.42 -11.85
C ASN A 35 -7.46 1.83 -11.84
N LEU A 36 -8.09 1.95 -13.00
CA LEU A 36 -9.50 2.35 -13.17
C LEU A 36 -10.40 1.17 -13.55
N ASP A 37 -9.86 -0.05 -13.60
CA ASP A 37 -10.69 -1.24 -13.80
C ASP A 37 -11.71 -1.35 -12.64
N PRO A 38 -13.00 -1.64 -12.94
CA PRO A 38 -14.03 -1.79 -11.91
C PRO A 38 -13.72 -2.85 -10.83
N GLU A 39 -12.88 -3.84 -11.15
CA GLU A 39 -12.41 -4.84 -10.18
C GLU A 39 -11.35 -4.25 -9.21
N VAL A 40 -10.66 -3.19 -9.62
CA VAL A 40 -9.54 -2.57 -8.90
C VAL A 40 -9.96 -1.32 -8.16
N ALA A 41 -10.58 -0.36 -8.84
CA ALA A 41 -10.93 0.96 -8.30
C ALA A 41 -12.14 0.94 -7.37
N GLU A 42 -12.14 1.83 -6.37
CA GLU A 42 -13.29 2.06 -5.49
C GLU A 42 -14.42 2.83 -6.20
N ARG A 43 -14.07 3.88 -6.94
CA ARG A 43 -15.01 4.71 -7.72
C ARG A 43 -14.39 5.11 -9.07
N PRO A 44 -14.36 4.20 -10.04
CA PRO A 44 -13.70 4.45 -11.32
C PRO A 44 -14.31 5.61 -12.10
N GLY A 45 -15.61 5.87 -11.98
CA GLY A 45 -16.29 7.01 -12.59
C GLY A 45 -15.75 8.37 -12.14
N ASP A 46 -15.27 8.46 -10.91
CA ASP A 46 -14.64 9.65 -10.30
C ASP A 46 -13.11 9.64 -10.42
N LEU A 47 -12.53 8.69 -11.14
CA LEU A 47 -11.09 8.43 -11.23
C LEU A 47 -10.46 8.03 -9.88
N VAL A 48 -11.26 7.71 -8.86
CA VAL A 48 -10.79 7.36 -7.53
C VAL A 48 -10.46 5.87 -7.47
N VAL A 49 -9.19 5.60 -7.19
CA VAL A 49 -8.64 4.25 -7.12
C VAL A 49 -8.84 3.65 -5.73
N TYR A 50 -8.35 4.34 -4.69
CA TYR A 50 -8.53 3.93 -3.29
C TYR A 50 -8.26 5.09 -2.32
N GLY A 51 -8.51 4.87 -1.02
CA GLY A 51 -8.15 5.79 0.06
C GLY A 51 -8.99 7.08 0.08
N GLY A 52 -10.27 6.98 -0.21
CA GLY A 52 -11.23 8.09 -0.14
C GLY A 52 -11.21 8.97 -1.38
N ILE A 53 -10.11 9.67 -1.66
CA ILE A 53 -9.96 10.62 -2.77
C ILE A 53 -8.72 10.39 -3.64
N GLY A 54 -7.99 9.28 -3.45
CA GLY A 54 -6.79 8.96 -4.22
C GLY A 54 -7.07 8.67 -5.70
N ARG A 55 -6.65 9.57 -6.61
CA ARG A 55 -6.98 9.52 -8.03
C ARG A 55 -5.80 9.07 -8.91
N ALA A 56 -6.11 8.44 -10.03
CA ALA A 56 -5.15 8.05 -11.06
C ALA A 56 -4.79 9.20 -12.02
N ALA A 57 -5.71 10.11 -12.25
CA ALA A 57 -5.54 11.33 -13.05
C ALA A 57 -6.37 12.47 -12.46
N ARG A 58 -6.01 13.71 -12.75
CA ARG A 58 -6.67 14.90 -12.17
C ARG A 58 -8.15 15.00 -12.53
N ASN A 59 -8.46 14.74 -13.79
CA ASN A 59 -9.80 14.67 -14.36
C ASN A 59 -9.78 13.85 -15.66
N TRP A 60 -10.92 13.59 -16.27
CA TRP A 60 -11.04 12.78 -17.48
C TRP A 60 -10.28 13.38 -18.68
N ASP A 61 -10.28 14.69 -18.85
CA ASP A 61 -9.50 15.35 -19.92
C ASP A 61 -7.99 15.08 -19.74
N CYS A 62 -7.49 15.17 -18.52
CA CYS A 62 -6.10 14.85 -18.22
C CYS A 62 -5.80 13.35 -18.45
N PHE A 63 -6.70 12.43 -18.07
CA PHE A 63 -6.56 11.01 -18.34
C PHE A 63 -6.42 10.74 -19.84
N GLU A 64 -7.31 11.30 -20.65
CA GLU A 64 -7.27 11.14 -22.12
C GLU A 64 -5.99 11.69 -22.74
N ARG A 65 -5.55 12.86 -22.27
CA ARG A 65 -4.29 13.47 -22.73
C ARG A 65 -3.07 12.63 -22.33
N ILE A 66 -3.03 12.07 -21.12
CA ILE A 66 -1.95 11.16 -20.71
C ILE A 66 -1.93 9.95 -21.65
N CYS A 67 -3.08 9.30 -21.89
CA CYS A 67 -3.19 8.17 -22.82
C CYS A 67 -2.74 8.53 -24.23
N ALA A 68 -3.16 9.70 -24.75
CA ALA A 68 -2.76 10.17 -26.07
C ALA A 68 -1.25 10.42 -26.18
N VAL A 69 -0.63 11.02 -25.15
CA VAL A 69 0.81 11.25 -25.12
C VAL A 69 1.57 9.92 -25.06
N LEU A 70 1.19 8.98 -24.19
CA LEU A 70 1.86 7.68 -24.07
C LEU A 70 1.88 6.91 -25.40
N ARG A 71 0.79 6.98 -26.18
CA ARG A 71 0.72 6.32 -27.51
C ARG A 71 1.71 6.88 -28.53
N ARG A 72 2.09 8.16 -28.43
CA ARG A 72 2.99 8.83 -29.38
C ARG A 72 4.39 9.03 -28.86
N LEU A 73 4.64 8.86 -27.55
CA LEU A 73 5.91 9.11 -26.89
C LEU A 73 7.03 8.27 -27.50
N ARG A 74 8.16 8.89 -27.80
CA ARG A 74 9.34 8.22 -28.37
C ARG A 74 10.23 7.67 -27.24
N GLU A 75 11.13 6.79 -27.61
CA GLU A 75 12.03 6.13 -26.66
C GLU A 75 13.08 7.07 -26.04
N ASP A 76 13.32 8.23 -26.64
CA ASP A 76 14.22 9.28 -26.14
C ASP A 76 13.45 10.46 -25.50
N GLU A 77 12.14 10.30 -25.25
CA GLU A 77 11.28 11.33 -24.65
C GLU A 77 10.78 10.94 -23.27
N THR A 78 10.56 11.95 -22.42
CA THR A 78 9.99 11.80 -21.06
C THR A 78 8.76 12.68 -20.93
N LEU A 79 7.65 12.08 -20.51
CA LEU A 79 6.41 12.78 -20.12
C LEU A 79 6.52 13.24 -18.66
N LEU A 80 6.21 14.51 -18.41
CA LEU A 80 6.06 15.06 -17.06
C LEU A 80 4.59 15.16 -16.67
N VAL A 81 4.26 14.66 -15.48
CA VAL A 81 2.90 14.65 -14.92
C VAL A 81 2.90 15.34 -13.56
N GLN A 82 2.15 16.43 -13.46
CA GLN A 82 2.01 17.22 -12.22
C GLN A 82 0.60 17.03 -11.66
N SER A 83 0.50 16.40 -10.51
CA SER A 83 -0.78 16.10 -9.85
C SER A 83 -1.84 15.62 -10.85
N GLY A 84 -1.52 14.53 -11.56
CA GLY A 84 -2.40 13.89 -12.55
C GLY A 84 -2.66 14.65 -13.84
N LYS A 85 -1.94 15.75 -14.11
CA LYS A 85 -2.02 16.52 -15.36
C LYS A 85 -0.74 16.34 -16.17
N PRO A 86 -0.81 15.94 -17.46
CA PRO A 86 0.36 15.96 -18.34
C PRO A 86 0.73 17.41 -18.65
N VAL A 87 1.96 17.80 -18.31
CA VAL A 87 2.38 19.20 -18.41
C VAL A 87 3.48 19.45 -19.44
N GLY A 88 4.20 18.40 -19.86
CA GLY A 88 5.23 18.55 -20.88
C GLY A 88 5.81 17.23 -21.33
N VAL A 89 6.40 17.24 -22.53
CA VAL A 89 7.21 16.16 -23.08
C VAL A 89 8.56 16.75 -23.44
N PHE A 90 9.62 16.11 -22.92
CA PHE A 90 10.98 16.59 -23.14
C PHE A 90 11.84 15.48 -23.74
N ARG A 91 12.74 15.88 -24.62
CA ARG A 91 13.78 15.00 -25.11
C ARG A 91 14.78 14.75 -23.98
N THR A 92 15.03 13.48 -23.70
CA THR A 92 15.99 13.01 -22.70
C THR A 92 16.99 12.04 -23.39
N HIS A 93 17.01 10.78 -22.97
CA HIS A 93 17.80 9.73 -23.60
C HIS A 93 17.12 8.36 -23.42
N VAL A 94 17.58 7.35 -24.14
CA VAL A 94 16.94 6.02 -24.20
C VAL A 94 16.87 5.28 -22.85
N ASP A 95 17.80 5.53 -21.95
CA ASP A 95 17.81 4.94 -20.60
C ASP A 95 17.08 5.81 -19.57
N ALA A 96 16.61 7.03 -19.91
CA ALA A 96 15.83 7.85 -18.98
C ALA A 96 14.42 7.28 -18.74
N PRO A 97 13.78 7.62 -17.61
CA PRO A 97 12.37 7.30 -17.39
C PRO A 97 11.46 7.85 -18.50
N ARG A 98 10.47 7.05 -18.90
CA ARG A 98 9.45 7.50 -19.87
C ARG A 98 8.44 8.45 -19.24
N VAL A 99 8.22 8.34 -17.92
CA VAL A 99 7.30 9.20 -17.17
C VAL A 99 7.95 9.63 -15.85
N LEU A 100 7.84 10.91 -15.52
CA LEU A 100 8.15 11.47 -14.21
C LEU A 100 6.89 12.10 -13.63
N ILE A 101 6.53 11.72 -12.42
CA ILE A 101 5.29 12.12 -11.76
C ILE A 101 5.61 12.82 -10.45
N ALA A 102 4.95 13.95 -10.20
CA ALA A 102 4.93 14.60 -8.89
C ALA A 102 3.48 14.86 -8.48
N ASN A 103 3.05 14.31 -7.35
CA ASN A 103 1.68 14.40 -6.88
C ASN A 103 1.60 15.02 -5.48
N SER A 104 0.65 15.93 -5.30
CA SER A 104 0.23 16.49 -4.01
C SER A 104 1.35 17.24 -3.23
N ASN A 105 2.51 17.47 -3.84
CA ASN A 105 3.62 18.12 -3.14
C ASN A 105 3.32 19.60 -2.90
N LEU A 106 3.33 19.97 -1.62
CA LEU A 106 3.18 21.33 -1.13
C LEU A 106 4.45 21.77 -0.39
N VAL A 107 4.77 23.05 -0.42
CA VAL A 107 5.87 23.60 0.38
C VAL A 107 5.50 23.52 1.85
N GLY A 108 6.41 23.10 2.72
CA GLY A 108 6.20 22.69 4.10
C GLY A 108 5.10 23.41 4.88
N ARG A 109 5.20 24.74 5.04
CA ARG A 109 4.21 25.52 5.81
C ARG A 109 2.79 25.47 5.22
N TRP A 110 2.66 25.25 3.91
CA TRP A 110 1.37 25.16 3.20
C TRP A 110 0.87 23.72 3.05
N SER A 111 1.57 22.75 3.60
CA SER A 111 1.21 21.32 3.55
C SER A 111 0.11 21.00 4.57
N THR A 112 -1.07 21.57 4.37
CA THR A 112 -2.28 21.34 5.18
C THR A 112 -3.43 20.84 4.31
N TRP A 113 -4.34 20.07 4.89
CA TRP A 113 -5.55 19.61 4.20
C TRP A 113 -6.41 20.78 3.70
N GLU A 114 -6.55 21.82 4.50
CA GLU A 114 -7.32 23.02 4.12
C GLU A 114 -6.80 23.64 2.82
N HIS A 115 -5.49 23.91 2.76
CA HIS A 115 -4.87 24.47 1.56
C HIS A 115 -4.90 23.51 0.38
N PHE A 116 -4.67 22.21 0.63
CA PHE A 116 -4.80 21.19 -0.41
C PHE A 116 -6.20 21.18 -1.03
N HIS A 117 -7.27 21.16 -0.22
CA HIS A 117 -8.64 21.18 -0.72
C HIS A 117 -8.99 22.45 -1.48
N GLU A 118 -8.44 23.60 -1.07
CA GLU A 118 -8.58 24.86 -1.85
C GLU A 118 -8.00 24.71 -3.26
N LEU A 119 -6.79 24.14 -3.37
CA LEU A 119 -6.10 23.95 -4.64
C LEU A 119 -6.77 22.86 -5.50
N ASP A 120 -7.27 21.78 -4.90
CA ASP A 120 -8.00 20.74 -5.63
C ASP A 120 -9.30 21.29 -6.22
N ARG A 121 -10.08 22.08 -5.46
CA ARG A 121 -11.26 22.78 -5.99
C ARG A 121 -10.97 23.75 -7.14
N LYS A 122 -9.80 24.37 -7.12
CA LYS A 122 -9.31 25.23 -8.23
C LYS A 122 -8.78 24.43 -9.42
N GLY A 123 -8.75 23.07 -9.36
CA GLY A 123 -8.20 22.22 -10.40
C GLY A 123 -6.67 22.31 -10.56
N LEU A 124 -5.95 22.74 -9.53
CA LEU A 124 -4.49 22.91 -9.54
C LEU A 124 -3.75 21.69 -9.00
N MET A 125 -4.42 20.88 -8.21
CA MET A 125 -3.89 19.68 -7.57
C MET A 125 -4.83 18.48 -7.71
N MET A 126 -4.33 17.30 -7.37
CA MET A 126 -5.13 16.12 -7.03
C MET A 126 -4.42 15.34 -5.94
N TYR A 127 -5.17 14.56 -5.15
CA TYR A 127 -4.59 13.60 -4.21
C TYR A 127 -4.16 12.33 -4.96
N GLY A 128 -2.91 12.30 -5.36
CA GLY A 128 -2.28 11.15 -6.03
C GLY A 128 -1.74 10.17 -5.00
N GLN A 129 -2.62 9.54 -4.23
CA GLN A 129 -2.24 8.65 -3.14
C GLN A 129 -1.37 7.49 -3.64
N MET A 130 -0.10 7.46 -3.20
CA MET A 130 0.84 6.36 -3.40
C MET A 130 0.69 5.65 -4.77
N THR A 131 0.43 4.36 -4.77
CA THR A 131 0.31 3.52 -5.97
C THR A 131 -0.88 3.86 -6.87
N ALA A 132 -1.89 4.59 -6.38
CA ALA A 132 -2.95 5.14 -7.21
C ALA A 132 -2.40 6.21 -8.17
N GLY A 133 -1.67 7.18 -7.62
CA GLY A 133 -1.08 8.28 -8.40
C GLY A 133 0.14 7.90 -9.23
N SER A 134 0.80 6.79 -8.94
CA SER A 134 1.93 6.24 -9.70
C SER A 134 1.56 5.08 -10.62
N TRP A 135 0.28 4.75 -10.72
CA TRP A 135 -0.24 3.75 -11.65
C TRP A 135 0.30 2.33 -11.45
N ILE A 136 0.53 1.93 -10.20
CA ILE A 136 1.01 0.58 -9.84
C ILE A 136 0.15 -0.09 -8.75
N TYR A 137 -1.05 0.44 -8.49
CA TYR A 137 -1.99 -0.20 -7.60
C TYR A 137 -2.59 -1.44 -8.25
N ILE A 138 -2.51 -2.57 -7.58
CA ILE A 138 -2.94 -3.89 -8.05
C ILE A 138 -4.12 -4.47 -7.24
N GLY A 139 -4.88 -3.59 -6.60
CA GLY A 139 -5.96 -3.99 -5.69
C GLY A 139 -5.45 -4.36 -4.29
N SER A 140 -6.36 -4.84 -3.44
CA SER A 140 -6.05 -5.22 -2.06
C SER A 140 -5.00 -6.33 -1.95
N GLN A 141 -4.83 -7.15 -3.01
CA GLN A 141 -3.80 -8.17 -3.07
C GLN A 141 -2.37 -7.63 -2.86
N GLY A 142 -2.11 -6.37 -3.26
CA GLY A 142 -0.80 -5.75 -3.13
C GLY A 142 -0.35 -5.46 -1.70
N ILE A 143 -1.23 -5.62 -0.72
CA ILE A 143 -0.94 -5.34 0.69
C ILE A 143 -1.05 -6.59 1.58
N VAL A 144 -1.63 -7.69 1.07
CA VAL A 144 -1.90 -8.89 1.88
C VAL A 144 -0.64 -9.44 2.53
N GLN A 145 0.47 -9.51 1.79
CA GLN A 145 1.70 -10.06 2.36
C GLN A 145 2.29 -9.20 3.49
N GLY A 146 2.35 -7.88 3.34
CA GLY A 146 2.85 -7.02 4.42
C GLY A 146 2.02 -7.15 5.70
N THR A 147 0.71 -7.32 5.55
CA THR A 147 -0.20 -7.57 6.67
C THR A 147 0.00 -8.98 7.24
N TYR A 148 0.19 -9.98 6.38
CA TYR A 148 0.52 -11.36 6.78
C TYR A 148 1.84 -11.40 7.56
N GLU A 149 2.91 -10.77 7.06
CA GLU A 149 4.20 -10.71 7.75
C GLU A 149 4.09 -10.02 9.12
N THR A 150 3.28 -8.96 9.20
CA THR A 150 3.01 -8.27 10.48
C THR A 150 2.33 -9.23 11.48
N PHE A 151 1.27 -9.94 11.07
CA PHE A 151 0.58 -10.88 11.96
C PHE A 151 1.43 -12.11 12.30
N ALA A 152 2.20 -12.62 11.35
CA ALA A 152 3.16 -13.70 11.61
C ALA A 152 4.21 -13.27 12.65
N GLU A 153 4.67 -12.01 12.60
CA GLU A 153 5.58 -11.47 13.60
C GLU A 153 4.92 -11.27 14.96
N VAL A 154 3.65 -10.84 15.00
CA VAL A 154 2.84 -10.85 16.24
C VAL A 154 2.83 -12.26 16.84
N GLY A 155 2.57 -13.27 16.03
CA GLY A 155 2.61 -14.68 16.45
C GLY A 155 3.96 -15.07 17.04
N ARG A 156 5.06 -14.74 16.35
CA ARG A 156 6.42 -15.07 16.82
C ARG A 156 6.79 -14.39 18.12
N ARG A 157 6.49 -13.10 18.26
CA ARG A 157 6.90 -12.31 19.44
C ARG A 157 6.07 -12.58 20.68
N HIS A 158 4.79 -12.86 20.53
CA HIS A 158 3.87 -12.90 21.65
C HIS A 158 3.28 -14.29 21.91
N PHE A 159 3.31 -15.21 20.93
CA PHE A 159 2.60 -16.48 21.00
C PHE A 159 3.41 -17.70 20.57
N GLY A 160 4.74 -17.60 20.56
CA GLY A 160 5.62 -18.73 20.23
C GLY A 160 5.55 -19.18 18.75
N GLY A 161 5.05 -18.33 17.87
CA GLY A 161 4.98 -18.57 16.42
C GLY A 161 3.68 -19.18 15.92
N ASP A 162 2.71 -19.50 16.82
CA ASP A 162 1.41 -20.07 16.44
C ASP A 162 0.26 -19.14 16.81
N LEU A 163 -0.55 -18.80 15.81
CA LEU A 163 -1.78 -18.00 15.99
C LEU A 163 -3.06 -18.84 15.97
N ALA A 164 -2.96 -20.16 15.86
CA ALA A 164 -4.13 -21.05 15.88
C ALA A 164 -4.84 -21.00 17.23
N GLY A 165 -6.13 -20.72 17.23
CA GLY A 165 -6.92 -20.50 18.44
C GLY A 165 -6.78 -19.09 19.03
N ARG A 166 -6.16 -18.16 18.29
CA ARG A 166 -6.05 -16.73 18.65
C ARG A 166 -6.97 -15.89 17.77
N TRP A 167 -7.35 -14.72 18.28
CA TRP A 167 -8.14 -13.80 17.47
C TRP A 167 -7.64 -12.34 17.57
N ILE A 168 -7.73 -11.66 16.45
CA ILE A 168 -7.31 -10.27 16.27
C ILE A 168 -8.54 -9.39 16.10
N LEU A 169 -8.59 -8.28 16.82
CA LEU A 169 -9.59 -7.24 16.65
C LEU A 169 -9.04 -6.11 15.79
N THR A 170 -9.80 -5.71 14.77
CA THR A 170 -9.45 -4.58 13.90
C THR A 170 -10.67 -3.81 13.43
N ALA A 171 -10.43 -2.65 12.79
CA ALA A 171 -11.45 -1.91 12.09
C ALA A 171 -10.96 -1.44 10.71
N GLY A 172 -11.92 -1.26 9.79
CA GLY A 172 -11.68 -0.80 8.42
C GLY A 172 -11.49 -1.93 7.41
N LEU A 173 -12.42 -2.00 6.43
CA LEU A 173 -12.41 -2.93 5.30
C LEU A 173 -12.34 -2.21 3.94
N GLY A 174 -11.77 -1.00 3.92
CA GLY A 174 -11.49 -0.23 2.70
C GLY A 174 -10.43 -0.87 1.81
N GLY A 175 -9.91 -0.11 0.84
CA GLY A 175 -8.91 -0.61 -0.13
C GLY A 175 -7.71 -1.29 0.51
N MET A 176 -7.17 -0.71 1.58
CA MET A 176 -6.03 -1.22 2.32
C MET A 176 -6.47 -2.18 3.44
N GLY A 177 -7.37 -1.74 4.33
CA GLY A 177 -7.85 -2.52 5.47
C GLY A 177 -8.54 -3.82 5.09
N GLY A 178 -9.12 -3.87 3.89
CA GLY A 178 -9.76 -5.08 3.37
C GLY A 178 -8.84 -6.27 3.16
N ALA A 179 -7.52 -6.10 3.23
CA ALA A 179 -6.56 -7.20 3.18
C ALA A 179 -6.38 -7.92 4.53
N GLN A 180 -6.73 -7.27 5.64
CA GLN A 180 -6.47 -7.79 6.99
C GLN A 180 -7.14 -9.13 7.29
N PRO A 181 -8.45 -9.35 6.95
CA PRO A 181 -9.09 -10.61 7.29
C PRO A 181 -8.43 -11.82 6.61
N LEU A 182 -8.11 -11.70 5.32
CA LEU A 182 -7.40 -12.77 4.60
C LEU A 182 -6.00 -12.99 5.17
N ALA A 183 -5.24 -11.93 5.44
CA ALA A 183 -3.91 -12.01 6.01
C ALA A 183 -3.91 -12.70 7.39
N ALA A 184 -4.89 -12.38 8.24
CA ALA A 184 -5.03 -12.99 9.55
C ALA A 184 -5.32 -14.50 9.45
N THR A 185 -6.26 -14.89 8.59
CA THR A 185 -6.58 -16.32 8.41
C THR A 185 -5.44 -17.10 7.76
N MET A 186 -4.67 -16.47 6.83
CA MET A 186 -3.45 -17.07 6.29
C MET A 186 -2.35 -17.22 7.36
N ALA A 187 -2.28 -16.32 8.33
CA ALA A 187 -1.37 -16.42 9.48
C ALA A 187 -1.87 -17.39 10.58
N GLY A 188 -3.06 -17.97 10.43
CA GLY A 188 -3.65 -18.93 11.35
C GLY A 188 -4.56 -18.33 12.43
N ALA A 189 -4.74 -17.01 12.47
CA ALA A 189 -5.60 -16.32 13.43
C ALA A 189 -7.05 -16.21 12.94
N SER A 190 -8.00 -16.18 13.89
CA SER A 190 -9.34 -15.63 13.61
C SER A 190 -9.30 -14.09 13.66
N MET A 191 -10.25 -13.42 13.01
CA MET A 191 -10.32 -11.96 13.03
C MET A 191 -11.76 -11.45 13.14
N LEU A 192 -11.97 -10.49 14.04
CA LEU A 192 -13.16 -9.65 14.05
C LEU A 192 -12.81 -8.30 13.43
N ALA A 193 -13.40 -7.99 12.27
CA ALA A 193 -13.17 -6.75 11.54
C ALA A 193 -14.43 -5.88 11.51
N ILE A 194 -14.36 -4.71 12.14
CA ILE A 194 -15.47 -3.75 12.22
C ILE A 194 -15.44 -2.84 11.00
N GLU A 195 -16.57 -2.68 10.31
CA GLU A 195 -16.72 -1.78 9.17
C GLU A 195 -18.08 -1.10 9.19
N CYS A 196 -18.11 0.21 8.98
CA CYS A 196 -19.35 1.00 9.01
C CYS A 196 -20.11 1.00 7.67
N ARG A 197 -19.46 0.61 6.55
CA ARG A 197 -20.05 0.59 5.22
C ARG A 197 -20.37 -0.83 4.74
N PRO A 198 -21.67 -1.16 4.59
CA PRO A 198 -22.07 -2.51 4.18
C PRO A 198 -21.55 -2.90 2.79
N GLU A 199 -21.39 -1.95 1.88
CA GLU A 199 -20.84 -2.21 0.54
C GLU A 199 -19.37 -2.65 0.57
N ARG A 200 -18.59 -2.21 1.55
CA ARG A 200 -17.20 -2.66 1.75
C ARG A 200 -17.16 -4.10 2.26
N ILE A 201 -18.02 -4.44 3.21
CA ILE A 201 -18.18 -5.82 3.69
C ILE A 201 -18.58 -6.73 2.54
N ALA A 202 -19.61 -6.37 1.76
CA ALA A 202 -20.07 -7.14 0.62
C ALA A 202 -18.96 -7.37 -0.42
N LYS A 203 -18.15 -6.33 -0.72
CA LYS A 203 -17.02 -6.45 -1.64
C LYS A 203 -15.98 -7.47 -1.13
N ARG A 204 -15.69 -7.50 0.18
CA ARG A 204 -14.71 -8.44 0.75
C ARG A 204 -15.22 -9.89 0.76
N LEU A 205 -16.49 -10.11 1.01
CA LEU A 205 -17.13 -11.41 0.85
C LEU A 205 -17.07 -11.89 -0.60
N GLN A 206 -17.46 -11.02 -1.54
CA GLN A 206 -17.44 -11.34 -2.97
C GLN A 206 -16.05 -11.69 -3.51
N THR A 207 -15.01 -11.02 -2.99
CA THR A 207 -13.63 -11.21 -3.45
C THR A 207 -12.87 -12.28 -2.65
N GLY A 208 -13.50 -12.94 -1.67
CA GLY A 208 -12.88 -13.99 -0.86
C GLY A 208 -11.86 -13.49 0.16
N TYR A 209 -11.90 -12.20 0.51
CA TYR A 209 -11.02 -11.62 1.54
C TYR A 209 -11.62 -11.69 2.95
N LEU A 210 -12.91 -11.95 3.05
CA LEU A 210 -13.66 -12.09 4.29
C LEU A 210 -14.50 -13.36 4.19
N ASP A 211 -14.52 -14.18 5.25
CA ASP A 211 -15.22 -15.47 5.24
C ASP A 211 -16.72 -15.31 5.49
N THR A 212 -17.10 -14.45 6.44
CA THR A 212 -18.50 -14.23 6.81
C THR A 212 -18.73 -12.84 7.41
N SER A 213 -20.00 -12.45 7.57
CA SER A 213 -20.35 -11.18 8.20
C SER A 213 -21.67 -11.26 8.96
N THR A 214 -21.84 -10.33 9.92
CA THR A 214 -23.07 -10.14 10.67
C THR A 214 -23.26 -8.68 11.07
N THR A 215 -24.48 -8.34 11.46
CA THR A 215 -24.82 -7.03 12.09
C THR A 215 -24.94 -7.15 13.61
N SER A 216 -24.87 -8.35 14.16
CA SER A 216 -25.00 -8.64 15.60
C SER A 216 -23.64 -8.87 16.24
N LEU A 217 -23.31 -8.05 17.25
CA LEU A 217 -22.08 -8.24 18.03
C LEU A 217 -22.06 -9.60 18.74
N ASP A 218 -23.20 -10.03 19.31
CA ASP A 218 -23.28 -11.30 20.02
C ASP A 218 -23.05 -12.50 19.08
N GLU A 219 -23.60 -12.46 17.87
CA GLU A 219 -23.35 -13.47 16.84
C GLU A 219 -21.89 -13.46 16.38
N ALA A 220 -21.29 -12.31 16.15
CA ALA A 220 -19.89 -12.18 15.78
C ALA A 220 -18.98 -12.79 16.83
N LEU A 221 -19.23 -12.50 18.12
CA LEU A 221 -18.45 -13.05 19.23
C LEU A 221 -18.64 -14.57 19.38
N ALA A 222 -19.85 -15.09 19.18
CA ALA A 222 -20.10 -16.53 19.19
C ALA A 222 -19.34 -17.26 18.06
N LEU A 223 -19.31 -16.68 16.86
CA LEU A 223 -18.53 -17.20 15.72
C LEU A 223 -17.04 -17.23 16.02
N ILE A 224 -16.48 -16.12 16.54
CA ILE A 224 -15.06 -16.03 16.92
C ILE A 224 -14.73 -17.02 18.04
N ALA A 225 -15.55 -17.10 19.10
CA ALA A 225 -15.32 -18.01 20.22
C ALA A 225 -15.30 -19.48 19.77
N ARG A 226 -16.20 -19.86 18.87
CA ARG A 226 -16.22 -21.22 18.30
C ARG A 226 -14.99 -21.48 17.44
N ALA A 227 -14.65 -20.55 16.55
CA ALA A 227 -13.51 -20.69 15.65
C ALA A 227 -12.18 -20.82 16.43
N THR A 228 -11.99 -20.02 17.49
CA THR A 228 -10.81 -20.08 18.36
C THR A 228 -10.76 -21.39 19.17
N ALA A 229 -11.89 -21.86 19.72
CA ALA A 229 -11.97 -23.15 20.42
C ALA A 229 -11.62 -24.33 19.50
N ASP A 230 -12.10 -24.29 18.26
CA ASP A 230 -11.82 -25.31 17.24
C ASP A 230 -10.40 -25.14 16.62
N ARG A 231 -9.64 -24.10 17.00
CA ARG A 231 -8.34 -23.72 16.42
C ARG A 231 -8.38 -23.57 14.89
N ARG A 232 -9.52 -23.20 14.35
CA ARG A 232 -9.75 -23.00 12.91
C ARG A 232 -9.88 -21.51 12.62
N PRO A 233 -8.98 -20.91 11.80
CA PRO A 233 -9.04 -19.50 11.49
C PRO A 233 -10.37 -19.14 10.79
N LEU A 234 -10.97 -18.03 11.21
CA LEU A 234 -12.20 -17.50 10.63
C LEU A 234 -12.17 -15.97 10.70
N SER A 235 -12.49 -15.31 9.60
CA SER A 235 -12.66 -13.85 9.56
C SER A 235 -14.15 -13.48 9.56
N VAL A 236 -14.53 -12.60 10.49
CA VAL A 236 -15.91 -12.12 10.66
C VAL A 236 -15.95 -10.61 10.48
N GLY A 237 -16.71 -10.14 9.51
CA GLY A 237 -17.03 -8.73 9.33
C GLY A 237 -18.22 -8.33 10.19
N LEU A 238 -18.07 -7.33 11.05
CA LEU A 238 -19.15 -6.80 11.86
C LEU A 238 -19.53 -5.39 11.36
N LEU A 239 -20.78 -5.23 10.93
CA LEU A 239 -21.28 -3.92 10.54
C LEU A 239 -21.47 -3.05 11.79
N GLY A 240 -20.69 -1.94 11.89
CA GLY A 240 -20.78 -1.04 13.02
C GLY A 240 -19.68 0.02 13.05
N ASN A 241 -19.68 0.81 14.08
CA ASN A 241 -18.70 1.89 14.28
C ASN A 241 -17.67 1.48 15.35
N ALA A 242 -16.38 1.51 14.99
CA ALA A 242 -15.29 1.10 15.89
C ALA A 242 -15.22 1.97 17.16
N ALA A 243 -15.50 3.28 17.06
CA ALA A 243 -15.53 4.18 18.21
C ALA A 243 -16.66 3.88 19.22
N GLU A 244 -17.61 3.03 18.85
CA GLU A 244 -18.69 2.55 19.73
C GLU A 244 -18.41 1.12 20.18
N LEU A 245 -18.02 0.24 19.25
CA LEU A 245 -17.88 -1.18 19.51
C LEU A 245 -16.63 -1.55 20.33
N LEU A 246 -15.50 -0.84 20.15
CA LEU A 246 -14.32 -1.14 20.97
C LEU A 246 -14.56 -0.83 22.47
N PRO A 247 -15.14 0.33 22.85
CA PRO A 247 -15.54 0.56 24.25
C PRO A 247 -16.55 -0.46 24.79
N GLU A 248 -17.49 -0.92 23.94
CA GLU A 248 -18.46 -1.95 24.33
C GLU A 248 -17.78 -3.31 24.59
N LEU A 249 -16.84 -3.73 23.74
CA LEU A 249 -16.05 -4.95 23.92
C LEU A 249 -15.26 -4.90 25.25
N LEU A 250 -14.65 -3.76 25.55
CA LEU A 250 -13.97 -3.52 26.84
C LEU A 250 -14.92 -3.64 28.03
N ALA A 251 -16.09 -2.99 27.95
CA ALA A 251 -17.10 -3.02 29.01
C ALA A 251 -17.63 -4.45 29.27
N ARG A 252 -17.66 -5.30 28.23
CA ARG A 252 -18.01 -6.72 28.33
C ARG A 252 -16.87 -7.61 28.85
N GLY A 253 -15.68 -7.03 29.13
CA GLY A 253 -14.51 -7.78 29.61
C GLY A 253 -13.84 -8.69 28.58
N LEU A 254 -14.07 -8.44 27.28
CA LEU A 254 -13.50 -9.24 26.22
C LEU A 254 -12.02 -8.92 25.99
N ARG A 255 -11.22 -9.94 25.74
CA ARG A 255 -9.77 -9.84 25.57
C ARG A 255 -9.34 -10.45 24.23
N PRO A 256 -9.22 -9.66 23.15
CA PRO A 256 -8.56 -10.13 21.94
C PRO A 256 -7.09 -10.47 22.21
N ASP A 257 -6.49 -11.33 21.39
CA ASP A 257 -5.06 -11.65 21.49
C ASP A 257 -4.19 -10.53 20.89
N ALA A 258 -4.73 -9.75 19.96
CA ALA A 258 -4.10 -8.52 19.45
C ALA A 258 -5.17 -7.53 18.99
N VAL A 259 -4.82 -6.23 19.03
CA VAL A 259 -5.70 -5.12 18.59
C VAL A 259 -4.94 -4.24 17.60
N THR A 260 -5.58 -3.91 16.49
CA THR A 260 -5.06 -2.95 15.51
C THR A 260 -6.17 -2.15 14.86
N ASP A 261 -5.82 -1.17 14.01
CA ASP A 261 -6.77 -0.36 13.26
C ASP A 261 -6.23 0.01 11.88
N GLN A 262 -7.10 -0.03 10.89
CA GLN A 262 -6.83 0.46 9.53
C GLN A 262 -8.04 1.19 8.93
N THR A 263 -8.78 1.93 9.75
CA THR A 263 -9.80 2.86 9.27
C THR A 263 -9.18 3.97 8.43
N SER A 264 -9.99 4.69 7.63
CA SER A 264 -9.48 5.81 6.83
C SER A 264 -9.37 7.10 7.66
N ALA A 265 -8.75 7.03 8.84
CA ALA A 265 -8.65 8.12 9.81
C ALA A 265 -7.77 9.30 9.33
N HIS A 266 -6.98 9.13 8.29
CA HIS A 266 -6.18 10.19 7.66
C HIS A 266 -7.02 11.28 6.98
N ASP A 267 -8.31 11.02 6.72
CA ASP A 267 -9.26 11.97 6.16
C ASP A 267 -10.50 12.04 7.07
N PRO A 268 -10.53 12.94 8.07
CA PRO A 268 -11.65 13.06 9.00
C PRO A 268 -12.98 13.36 8.33
N LEU A 269 -12.97 14.08 7.21
CA LEU A 269 -14.20 14.48 6.50
C LEU A 269 -14.82 13.31 5.73
N ASN A 270 -13.99 12.57 4.96
CA ASN A 270 -14.51 11.58 4.01
C ASN A 270 -14.21 10.13 4.43
N GLY A 271 -13.35 9.92 5.41
CA GLY A 271 -12.80 8.61 5.76
C GLY A 271 -13.35 8.00 7.05
N TYR A 272 -13.86 8.79 7.98
CA TYR A 272 -14.23 8.33 9.32
C TYR A 272 -15.66 8.72 9.71
N LEU A 273 -16.53 7.74 9.94
CA LEU A 273 -17.92 7.95 10.37
C LEU A 273 -17.95 8.40 11.84
N PRO A 274 -18.53 9.57 12.17
CA PRO A 274 -18.71 9.99 13.56
C PRO A 274 -19.58 9.00 14.37
N ALA A 275 -19.23 8.76 15.61
CA ALA A 275 -20.01 7.93 16.52
C ALA A 275 -21.44 8.47 16.70
N GLY A 276 -22.42 7.58 16.73
CA GLY A 276 -23.83 7.93 16.82
C GLY A 276 -24.46 8.51 15.55
N TRP A 277 -23.71 8.54 14.43
CA TRP A 277 -24.24 9.00 13.15
C TRP A 277 -24.61 7.84 12.23
N THR A 278 -25.68 8.03 11.42
CA THR A 278 -25.97 7.15 10.30
C THR A 278 -25.17 7.56 9.07
N LEU A 279 -24.99 6.65 8.11
CA LEU A 279 -24.33 6.94 6.84
C LEU A 279 -25.05 8.04 6.06
N GLU A 280 -26.40 8.04 6.07
CA GLU A 280 -27.22 9.06 5.38
C GLU A 280 -27.00 10.45 5.98
N ARG A 281 -26.90 10.54 7.33
CA ARG A 281 -26.57 11.79 8.00
C ARG A 281 -25.17 12.26 7.62
N TRP A 282 -24.19 11.37 7.66
CA TRP A 282 -22.81 11.69 7.31
C TRP A 282 -22.69 12.15 5.85
N ASP A 283 -23.30 11.44 4.90
CA ASP A 283 -23.27 11.80 3.49
C ASP A 283 -23.90 13.18 3.22
N ARG A 284 -24.97 13.51 3.90
CA ARG A 284 -25.62 14.83 3.82
C ARG A 284 -24.75 15.93 4.43
N GLU A 285 -24.25 15.71 5.65
CA GLU A 285 -23.53 16.76 6.40
C GLU A 285 -22.12 17.02 5.83
N ARG A 286 -21.49 16.06 5.16
CA ARG A 286 -20.18 16.28 4.49
C ARG A 286 -20.22 17.45 3.50
N SER A 287 -21.32 17.62 2.80
CA SER A 287 -21.49 18.70 1.84
C SER A 287 -22.09 19.96 2.49
N ALA A 288 -22.99 19.80 3.46
CA ALA A 288 -23.71 20.90 4.08
C ALA A 288 -22.92 21.58 5.21
N ASN A 289 -22.18 20.81 6.00
CA ASN A 289 -21.49 21.29 7.21
C ASN A 289 -20.18 20.52 7.48
N PRO A 290 -19.18 20.63 6.60
CA PRO A 290 -17.94 19.87 6.69
C PRO A 290 -17.21 20.06 8.02
N ALA A 291 -17.17 21.26 8.58
CA ALA A 291 -16.52 21.55 9.85
C ALA A 291 -17.16 20.80 11.04
N LEU A 292 -18.47 20.58 10.99
CA LEU A 292 -19.16 19.75 11.99
C LEU A 292 -18.73 18.29 11.87
N VAL A 293 -18.68 17.77 10.64
CA VAL A 293 -18.27 16.38 10.38
C VAL A 293 -16.85 16.13 10.87
N GLU A 294 -15.90 16.99 10.50
CA GLU A 294 -14.52 16.88 10.94
C GLU A 294 -14.38 16.88 12.46
N ARG A 295 -15.04 17.81 13.16
CA ARG A 295 -15.02 17.87 14.63
C ARG A 295 -15.54 16.58 15.26
N GLU A 296 -16.71 16.11 14.82
CA GLU A 296 -17.34 14.90 15.39
C GLU A 296 -16.56 13.62 15.04
N ALA A 297 -15.96 13.55 13.84
CA ALA A 297 -15.09 12.45 13.45
C ALA A 297 -13.81 12.41 14.30
N ARG A 298 -13.16 13.57 14.50
CA ARG A 298 -11.95 13.68 15.33
C ARG A 298 -12.22 13.27 16.79
N ALA A 299 -13.33 13.73 17.37
CA ALA A 299 -13.76 13.30 18.71
C ALA A 299 -13.99 11.78 18.78
N SER A 300 -14.56 11.19 17.73
CA SER A 300 -14.78 9.74 17.63
C SER A 300 -13.47 8.96 17.50
N MET A 301 -12.51 9.47 16.72
CA MET A 301 -11.17 8.88 16.61
C MET A 301 -10.45 8.89 17.95
N ARG A 302 -10.53 9.98 18.73
CA ARG A 302 -10.00 10.04 20.08
C ARG A 302 -10.58 8.92 20.95
N ARG A 303 -11.91 8.76 20.96
CA ARG A 303 -12.59 7.69 21.70
C ARG A 303 -12.15 6.29 21.26
N HIS A 304 -11.92 6.09 19.97
CA HIS A 304 -11.39 4.83 19.43
C HIS A 304 -9.97 4.54 19.98
N VAL A 305 -9.07 5.53 19.94
CA VAL A 305 -7.69 5.38 20.46
C VAL A 305 -7.70 5.19 21.99
N GLU A 306 -8.59 5.86 22.74
CA GLU A 306 -8.76 5.61 24.17
C GLU A 306 -9.11 4.14 24.46
N ALA A 307 -9.96 3.52 23.64
CA ALA A 307 -10.26 2.10 23.77
C ALA A 307 -9.07 1.20 23.40
N MET A 308 -8.31 1.53 22.35
CA MET A 308 -7.07 0.82 22.02
C MET A 308 -6.05 0.91 23.14
N LEU A 309 -5.87 2.08 23.77
CA LEU A 309 -5.02 2.25 24.95
C LEU A 309 -5.47 1.39 26.12
N ALA A 310 -6.77 1.27 26.36
CA ALA A 310 -7.28 0.43 27.43
C ALA A 310 -7.00 -1.07 27.19
N PHE A 311 -6.99 -1.54 25.97
CA PHE A 311 -6.52 -2.88 25.62
C PHE A 311 -5.00 -3.00 25.81
N HIS A 312 -4.22 -2.01 25.40
CA HIS A 312 -2.78 -1.97 25.62
C HIS A 312 -2.43 -2.02 27.11
N ASP A 313 -3.11 -1.25 27.94
CA ASP A 313 -2.91 -1.21 29.40
C ASP A 313 -3.22 -2.56 30.07
N GLN A 314 -4.02 -3.42 29.44
CA GLN A 314 -4.26 -4.80 29.86
C GLN A 314 -3.16 -5.78 29.40
N GLY A 315 -2.09 -5.29 28.76
CA GLY A 315 -0.99 -6.10 28.24
C GLY A 315 -1.33 -6.84 26.93
N ILE A 316 -2.38 -6.42 26.22
CA ILE A 316 -2.75 -6.96 24.90
C ILE A 316 -1.84 -6.30 23.84
N PRO A 317 -1.16 -7.06 22.97
CA PRO A 317 -0.44 -6.51 21.82
C PRO A 317 -1.33 -5.58 21.00
N THR A 318 -1.04 -4.28 21.07
CA THR A 318 -1.82 -3.23 20.41
C THR A 318 -0.89 -2.39 19.54
N PHE A 319 -1.28 -2.15 18.30
CA PHE A 319 -0.47 -1.38 17.36
C PHE A 319 -1.34 -0.67 16.31
N ASP A 320 -0.88 0.50 15.87
CA ASP A 320 -1.46 1.25 14.78
C ASP A 320 -0.92 0.73 13.44
N TYR A 321 -1.81 0.50 12.48
CA TYR A 321 -1.41 0.08 11.13
C TYR A 321 -1.11 1.27 10.19
N GLY A 322 -1.00 2.48 10.73
CA GLY A 322 -0.48 3.65 10.01
C GLY A 322 -1.52 4.41 9.20
N ASN A 323 -2.58 4.85 9.86
CA ASN A 323 -3.64 5.68 9.27
C ASN A 323 -3.76 7.08 9.89
N ASN A 324 -2.83 7.46 10.75
CA ASN A 324 -2.77 8.74 11.46
C ASN A 324 -3.80 8.93 12.60
N ILE A 325 -4.51 7.88 13.01
CA ILE A 325 -5.56 7.98 14.06
C ILE A 325 -4.97 8.46 15.41
N ARG A 326 -3.73 8.02 15.76
CA ARG A 326 -3.06 8.43 16.99
C ARG A 326 -2.74 9.92 17.00
N GLN A 327 -2.28 10.47 15.87
CA GLN A 327 -2.02 11.91 15.75
C GLN A 327 -3.30 12.73 15.92
N VAL A 328 -4.39 12.30 15.26
CA VAL A 328 -5.68 12.98 15.43
C VAL A 328 -6.13 12.94 16.89
N ALA A 329 -6.01 11.81 17.56
CA ALA A 329 -6.35 11.68 18.98
C ALA A 329 -5.47 12.58 19.88
N GLN A 330 -4.18 12.69 19.58
CA GLN A 330 -3.26 13.58 20.30
C GLN A 330 -3.63 15.05 20.11
N ASP A 331 -3.94 15.46 18.88
CA ASP A 331 -4.41 16.82 18.58
C ASP A 331 -5.72 17.15 19.32
N GLU A 332 -6.58 16.15 19.57
CA GLU A 332 -7.79 16.25 20.39
C GLU A 332 -7.52 16.15 21.90
N GLY A 333 -6.25 16.26 22.33
CA GLY A 333 -5.83 16.33 23.72
C GLY A 333 -5.58 14.98 24.41
N LEU A 334 -5.49 13.87 23.69
CA LEU A 334 -5.12 12.58 24.27
C LEU A 334 -3.58 12.44 24.31
N ALA A 335 -2.96 12.89 25.41
CA ALA A 335 -1.50 12.92 25.55
C ALA A 335 -0.83 11.54 25.39
N ARG A 336 -1.55 10.45 25.73
CA ARG A 336 -1.06 9.07 25.67
C ARG A 336 -1.27 8.38 24.30
N ALA A 337 -1.71 9.08 23.26
CA ALA A 337 -2.08 8.48 21.99
C ALA A 337 -0.97 7.63 21.35
N PHE A 338 0.29 7.91 21.64
CA PHE A 338 1.47 7.19 21.15
C PHE A 338 2.10 6.21 22.15
N ASP A 339 1.44 5.87 23.27
CA ASP A 339 1.96 4.90 24.24
C ASP A 339 2.02 3.46 23.64
N PHE A 340 1.20 3.14 22.65
CA PHE A 340 1.38 1.92 21.85
C PHE A 340 2.02 2.26 20.48
N PRO A 341 2.87 1.36 19.94
CA PRO A 341 3.63 1.65 18.73
C PRO A 341 2.81 1.51 17.45
N GLY A 342 3.34 2.04 16.34
CA GLY A 342 2.96 1.63 14.99
C GLY A 342 3.52 0.25 14.64
N PHE A 343 2.96 -0.39 13.61
CA PHE A 343 3.35 -1.74 13.19
C PHE A 343 4.80 -1.82 12.70
N VAL A 344 5.34 -0.73 12.13
CA VAL A 344 6.71 -0.74 11.61
C VAL A 344 7.75 -0.82 12.72
N PRO A 345 7.79 0.09 13.72
CA PRO A 345 8.73 -0.06 14.82
C PRO A 345 8.49 -1.34 15.64
N ALA A 346 7.23 -1.78 15.74
CA ALA A 346 6.89 -3.00 16.47
C ALA A 346 7.37 -4.28 15.80
N TYR A 347 7.21 -4.41 14.46
CA TYR A 347 7.34 -5.71 13.78
C TYR A 347 8.19 -5.68 12.50
N ILE A 348 8.20 -4.60 11.74
CA ILE A 348 8.73 -4.56 10.37
C ILE A 348 10.15 -3.99 10.28
N ARG A 349 10.57 -3.15 11.22
CA ARG A 349 11.88 -2.48 11.19
C ARG A 349 13.07 -3.41 10.90
N PRO A 350 13.20 -4.60 11.48
CA PRO A 350 14.31 -5.51 11.17
C PRO A 350 14.35 -5.98 9.71
N LEU A 351 13.18 -6.08 9.07
CA LEU A 351 13.09 -6.39 7.64
C LEU A 351 13.59 -5.21 6.81
N PHE A 352 13.15 -4.00 7.13
CA PHE A 352 13.57 -2.77 6.47
C PHE A 352 15.08 -2.53 6.56
N CYS A 353 15.72 -2.88 7.67
CA CYS A 353 17.17 -2.83 7.84
C CYS A 353 17.93 -3.70 6.82
N ARG A 354 17.28 -4.72 6.25
CA ARG A 354 17.85 -5.61 5.22
C ARG A 354 17.34 -5.28 3.82
N GLY A 355 16.64 -4.16 3.63
CA GLY A 355 16.01 -3.81 2.38
C GLY A 355 14.87 -4.77 1.97
N VAL A 356 14.41 -5.60 2.92
CA VAL A 356 13.26 -6.51 2.69
C VAL A 356 11.98 -5.71 2.74
N GLY A 357 11.22 -5.75 1.67
CA GLY A 357 9.97 -5.02 1.55
C GLY A 357 9.19 -5.42 0.30
N PRO A 358 8.10 -4.71 0.02
CA PRO A 358 7.11 -5.08 -0.98
C PRO A 358 7.67 -4.98 -2.40
N PHE A 359 7.95 -6.12 -3.00
CA PHE A 359 8.30 -6.29 -4.39
C PHE A 359 7.12 -6.91 -5.12
N ARG A 360 6.61 -6.24 -6.14
CA ARG A 360 5.41 -6.67 -6.86
C ARG A 360 5.59 -6.64 -8.36
N TRP A 361 4.87 -7.52 -9.07
CA TRP A 361 4.88 -7.54 -10.52
C TRP A 361 3.50 -7.80 -11.11
N VAL A 362 3.32 -7.34 -12.34
CA VAL A 362 2.06 -7.41 -13.09
C VAL A 362 2.32 -8.04 -14.45
N ALA A 363 1.53 -9.04 -14.85
CA ALA A 363 1.60 -9.67 -16.16
C ALA A 363 0.76 -8.90 -17.18
N LEU A 364 1.41 -8.25 -18.15
CA LEU A 364 0.72 -7.47 -19.18
C LEU A 364 -0.04 -8.34 -20.21
N SER A 365 0.23 -9.64 -20.23
CA SER A 365 -0.55 -10.61 -21.00
C SER A 365 -2.01 -10.69 -20.58
N GLY A 366 -2.29 -10.41 -19.28
CA GLY A 366 -3.57 -10.65 -18.67
C GLY A 366 -3.85 -12.14 -18.40
N ASP A 367 -2.83 -13.00 -18.54
CA ASP A 367 -2.92 -14.43 -18.28
C ASP A 367 -2.35 -14.76 -16.87
N PRO A 368 -3.16 -15.33 -15.97
CA PRO A 368 -2.69 -15.81 -14.66
C PRO A 368 -1.51 -16.78 -14.72
N GLU A 369 -1.39 -17.56 -15.80
CA GLU A 369 -0.31 -18.53 -15.96
C GLU A 369 1.08 -17.88 -15.96
N ASP A 370 1.21 -16.64 -16.49
CA ASP A 370 2.47 -15.90 -16.43
C ASP A 370 2.88 -15.57 -14.99
N ILE A 371 1.91 -15.33 -14.10
CA ILE A 371 2.19 -15.15 -12.66
C ILE A 371 2.62 -16.49 -12.03
N TYR A 372 1.95 -17.59 -12.34
CA TYR A 372 2.29 -18.89 -11.76
C TYR A 372 3.68 -19.39 -12.21
N ARG A 373 4.10 -19.09 -13.43
CA ARG A 373 5.47 -19.35 -13.92
C ARG A 373 6.50 -18.50 -13.21
N THR A 374 6.22 -17.22 -13.00
CA THR A 374 7.10 -16.34 -12.22
C THR A 374 7.16 -16.74 -10.75
N ASP A 375 6.06 -17.18 -10.12
CA ASP A 375 6.04 -17.74 -8.76
C ASP A 375 6.98 -18.96 -8.66
N ALA A 376 6.94 -19.88 -9.63
CA ALA A 376 7.82 -21.04 -9.68
C ALA A 376 9.29 -20.60 -9.80
N ARG A 377 9.57 -19.60 -10.65
CA ARG A 377 10.92 -19.06 -10.83
C ARG A 377 11.47 -18.41 -9.56
N VAL A 378 10.62 -17.70 -8.80
CA VAL A 378 11.00 -17.15 -7.48
C VAL A 378 11.45 -18.27 -6.54
N LYS A 379 10.70 -19.36 -6.45
CA LYS A 379 11.04 -20.51 -5.58
C LYS A 379 12.36 -21.17 -5.98
N GLU A 380 12.63 -21.29 -7.28
CA GLU A 380 13.89 -21.82 -7.79
C GLU A 380 15.10 -20.97 -7.41
N LEU A 381 14.96 -19.63 -7.48
CA LEU A 381 16.04 -18.68 -7.21
C LEU A 381 16.28 -18.46 -5.72
N LEU A 382 15.27 -18.66 -4.89
CA LEU A 382 15.31 -18.46 -3.44
C LEU A 382 14.94 -19.76 -2.70
N PRO A 383 15.66 -20.88 -2.92
CA PRO A 383 15.27 -22.20 -2.43
C PRO A 383 15.28 -22.32 -0.90
N HIS A 384 16.02 -21.44 -0.22
CA HIS A 384 16.16 -21.47 1.24
C HIS A 384 15.07 -20.69 1.97
N ASP A 385 14.31 -19.83 1.28
CA ASP A 385 13.26 -19.03 1.88
C ASP A 385 11.92 -19.80 1.95
N GLN A 386 11.83 -20.68 2.93
CA GLN A 386 10.62 -21.48 3.16
C GLN A 386 9.41 -20.64 3.55
N GLY A 387 9.60 -19.45 4.13
CA GLY A 387 8.54 -18.50 4.43
C GLY A 387 7.91 -17.96 3.14
N LEU A 388 8.75 -17.52 2.22
CA LEU A 388 8.32 -17.04 0.90
C LEU A 388 7.65 -18.15 0.07
N HIS A 389 8.17 -19.40 0.13
CA HIS A 389 7.55 -20.53 -0.56
C HIS A 389 6.12 -20.77 -0.06
N ARG A 390 5.91 -20.82 1.26
CA ARG A 390 4.57 -20.94 1.85
C ARG A 390 3.66 -19.79 1.45
N TRP A 391 4.18 -18.57 1.47
CA TRP A 391 3.43 -17.40 1.01
C TRP A 391 2.94 -17.57 -0.43
N LEU A 392 3.82 -17.94 -1.37
CA LEU A 392 3.48 -18.11 -2.79
C LEU A 392 2.43 -19.21 -3.01
N ASP A 393 2.53 -20.34 -2.26
CA ASP A 393 1.54 -21.41 -2.32
C ASP A 393 0.16 -20.94 -1.84
N MET A 394 0.10 -20.27 -0.69
CA MET A 394 -1.14 -19.69 -0.18
C MET A 394 -1.69 -18.61 -1.11
N ALA A 395 -0.83 -17.77 -1.68
CA ALA A 395 -1.25 -16.72 -2.60
C ALA A 395 -1.84 -17.29 -3.89
N ARG A 396 -1.27 -18.38 -4.42
CA ARG A 396 -1.82 -19.08 -5.58
C ARG A 396 -3.20 -19.65 -5.32
N GLU A 397 -3.43 -20.18 -4.12
CA GLU A 397 -4.69 -20.82 -3.74
C GLU A 397 -5.77 -19.81 -3.37
N LYS A 398 -5.42 -18.75 -2.63
CA LYS A 398 -6.39 -17.89 -1.94
C LYS A 398 -6.56 -16.50 -2.54
N ILE A 399 -5.61 -16.01 -3.37
CA ILE A 399 -5.70 -14.66 -3.93
C ILE A 399 -6.29 -14.72 -5.33
N HIS A 400 -7.47 -14.11 -5.47
CA HIS A 400 -8.10 -13.87 -6.77
C HIS A 400 -7.55 -12.57 -7.37
N PHE A 401 -7.13 -12.64 -8.64
CA PHE A 401 -6.63 -11.47 -9.34
C PHE A 401 -7.74 -10.45 -9.59
N GLN A 402 -7.39 -9.17 -9.47
CA GLN A 402 -8.24 -8.03 -9.76
C GLN A 402 -7.61 -7.26 -10.93
N GLY A 403 -8.34 -7.12 -12.05
CA GLY A 403 -7.79 -6.52 -13.26
C GLY A 403 -6.69 -7.37 -13.91
N LEU A 404 -5.51 -6.79 -14.17
CA LEU A 404 -4.34 -7.52 -14.65
C LEU A 404 -3.79 -8.43 -13.54
N PRO A 405 -3.43 -9.70 -13.88
CA PRO A 405 -2.82 -10.59 -12.90
C PRO A 405 -1.53 -10.02 -12.32
N ALA A 406 -1.39 -10.11 -11.01
CA ALA A 406 -0.26 -9.55 -10.30
C ALA A 406 0.13 -10.41 -9.08
N ARG A 407 1.36 -10.24 -8.61
CA ARG A 407 1.88 -10.87 -7.40
C ARG A 407 2.68 -9.89 -6.58
N ILE A 408 2.77 -10.14 -5.29
CA ILE A 408 3.68 -9.49 -4.35
C ILE A 408 4.54 -10.53 -3.65
N CYS A 409 5.82 -10.19 -3.45
CA CYS A 409 6.74 -10.90 -2.56
C CYS A 409 7.51 -9.89 -1.72
N TRP A 410 7.79 -10.23 -0.48
CA TRP A 410 8.72 -9.44 0.33
C TRP A 410 10.11 -10.03 0.18
N VAL A 411 10.97 -9.32 -0.56
CA VAL A 411 12.36 -9.72 -0.82
C VAL A 411 13.31 -8.54 -0.62
N GLY A 412 14.54 -8.86 -0.27
CA GLY A 412 15.56 -7.90 0.17
C GLY A 412 16.53 -7.42 -0.89
N LEU A 413 17.50 -6.66 -0.43
CA LEU A 413 18.68 -6.29 -1.21
C LEU A 413 19.45 -7.56 -1.61
N GLY A 414 19.90 -7.60 -2.84
CA GLY A 414 20.60 -8.77 -3.41
C GLY A 414 19.68 -9.72 -4.18
N ASP A 415 18.39 -9.77 -3.88
CA ASP A 415 17.46 -10.69 -4.53
C ASP A 415 16.56 -10.02 -5.58
N ARG A 416 16.13 -8.77 -5.36
CA ARG A 416 15.19 -8.09 -6.27
C ARG A 416 15.72 -7.99 -7.71
N HIS A 417 16.98 -7.62 -7.89
CA HIS A 417 17.59 -7.52 -9.24
C HIS A 417 17.74 -8.88 -9.89
N ARG A 418 18.09 -9.92 -9.13
CA ARG A 418 18.18 -11.31 -9.63
C ARG A 418 16.83 -11.82 -10.14
N LEU A 419 15.74 -11.56 -9.38
CA LEU A 419 14.39 -11.89 -9.81
C LEU A 419 13.98 -11.09 -11.04
N GLY A 420 14.26 -9.79 -11.08
CA GLY A 420 13.95 -8.94 -12.23
C GLY A 420 14.69 -9.39 -13.50
N LEU A 421 15.98 -9.74 -13.41
CA LEU A 421 16.76 -10.28 -14.52
C LEU A 421 16.20 -11.62 -15.00
N ALA A 422 15.81 -12.50 -14.08
CA ALA A 422 15.19 -13.78 -14.42
C ALA A 422 13.85 -13.61 -15.14
N PHE A 423 12.99 -12.70 -14.68
CA PHE A 423 11.73 -12.40 -15.37
C PHE A 423 11.97 -11.82 -16.76
N ASN A 424 12.97 -10.93 -16.88
CA ASN A 424 13.36 -10.40 -18.20
C ASN A 424 13.85 -11.49 -19.14
N GLU A 425 14.62 -12.46 -18.65
CA GLU A 425 15.09 -13.61 -19.42
C GLU A 425 13.92 -14.53 -19.84
N MET A 426 12.95 -14.79 -18.94
CA MET A 426 11.75 -15.56 -19.27
C MET A 426 10.93 -14.90 -20.40
N VAL A 427 10.85 -13.57 -20.41
CA VAL A 427 10.22 -12.82 -21.52
C VAL A 427 11.02 -13.00 -22.80
N ALA A 428 12.36 -12.84 -22.75
CA ALA A 428 13.23 -13.01 -23.92
C ALA A 428 13.15 -14.40 -24.55
N ARG A 429 12.96 -15.44 -23.73
CA ARG A 429 12.82 -16.84 -24.18
C ARG A 429 11.41 -17.22 -24.61
N GLY A 430 10.42 -16.32 -24.46
CA GLY A 430 9.01 -16.61 -24.76
C GLY A 430 8.35 -17.56 -23.74
N GLU A 431 8.93 -17.71 -22.55
CA GLU A 431 8.35 -18.47 -21.45
C GLU A 431 7.14 -17.74 -20.85
N LEU A 432 7.15 -16.39 -20.89
CA LEU A 432 6.03 -15.53 -20.59
C LEU A 432 5.38 -15.00 -21.87
N ARG A 433 4.06 -14.88 -21.89
CA ARG A 433 3.31 -14.49 -23.09
C ARG A 433 3.47 -13.01 -23.46
N ALA A 434 3.76 -12.15 -22.48
CA ALA A 434 4.01 -10.73 -22.68
C ALA A 434 4.93 -10.20 -21.58
N PRO A 435 5.47 -8.97 -21.69
CA PRO A 435 6.25 -8.34 -20.65
C PRO A 435 5.61 -8.31 -19.28
N VAL A 436 6.48 -8.27 -18.28
CA VAL A 436 6.12 -8.11 -16.86
C VAL A 436 6.57 -6.73 -16.40
N VAL A 437 5.73 -6.08 -15.60
CA VAL A 437 6.04 -4.80 -14.96
C VAL A 437 6.37 -5.04 -13.50
N ILE A 438 7.54 -4.62 -13.06
CA ILE A 438 7.94 -4.70 -11.67
C ILE A 438 7.81 -3.31 -11.03
N GLY A 439 7.18 -3.26 -9.87
CA GLY A 439 7.11 -2.08 -9.02
C GLY A 439 7.18 -2.48 -7.55
N ARG A 440 6.96 -1.52 -6.68
CA ARG A 440 6.88 -1.76 -5.25
C ARG A 440 5.89 -0.83 -4.58
N ASP A 441 5.59 -1.07 -3.33
CA ASP A 441 4.85 -0.12 -2.52
C ASP A 441 5.71 1.12 -2.24
N HIS A 442 5.09 2.29 -2.18
CA HIS A 442 5.76 3.53 -1.79
C HIS A 442 6.22 3.53 -0.32
N LEU A 443 5.75 2.58 0.47
CA LEU A 443 6.09 2.38 1.87
C LEU A 443 7.34 1.50 2.07
N ASP A 444 8.13 1.29 1.04
CA ASP A 444 9.37 0.53 1.09
C ASP A 444 10.46 1.26 1.88
N SER A 445 11.42 0.52 2.39
CA SER A 445 12.38 0.94 3.42
C SER A 445 13.18 2.21 3.12
N GLY A 446 13.50 2.49 1.85
CA GLY A 446 14.30 3.65 1.42
C GLY A 446 13.49 4.80 0.82
N SER A 447 12.20 4.62 0.62
CA SER A 447 11.41 5.48 -0.26
C SER A 447 10.41 6.38 0.44
N VAL A 448 10.40 6.42 1.77
CA VAL A 448 9.37 7.12 2.54
C VAL A 448 9.96 7.87 3.73
N ALA A 449 9.38 9.02 4.04
CA ALA A 449 9.48 9.71 5.32
C ALA A 449 8.06 9.89 5.85
N SER A 450 7.74 9.20 6.95
CA SER A 450 6.42 9.17 7.55
C SER A 450 6.55 8.94 9.06
N PRO A 451 6.69 10.02 9.85
CA PRO A 451 6.98 9.96 11.29
C PRO A 451 6.00 9.13 12.10
N ASN A 452 4.74 9.06 11.65
CA ASN A 452 3.68 8.33 12.36
C ASN A 452 3.45 6.91 11.79
N ARG A 453 4.36 6.41 10.92
CA ARG A 453 4.21 5.07 10.32
C ARG A 453 5.57 4.42 9.99
N GLU A 454 6.09 4.58 8.75
CA GLU A 454 7.28 3.83 8.29
C GLU A 454 8.57 4.30 8.97
N THR A 455 8.67 5.57 9.29
CA THR A 455 9.84 6.15 9.94
C THR A 455 9.60 6.54 11.40
N GLU A 456 8.53 6.02 12.00
CA GLU A 456 8.26 6.19 13.43
C GLU A 456 9.40 5.63 14.26
N ALA A 457 9.86 6.40 15.22
CA ALA A 457 10.92 6.03 16.17
C ALA A 457 12.22 5.57 15.49
N MET A 458 12.68 6.33 14.51
CA MET A 458 14.03 6.12 13.95
C MET A 458 15.07 6.33 15.06
N ARG A 459 16.09 5.46 15.09
CA ARG A 459 17.06 5.41 16.17
C ARG A 459 17.84 6.70 16.40
N ASP A 460 18.05 7.47 15.33
CA ASP A 460 18.74 8.76 15.32
C ASP A 460 17.81 9.98 15.39
N GLY A 461 16.48 9.77 15.44
CA GLY A 461 15.48 10.83 15.45
C GLY A 461 15.21 11.45 14.07
N SER A 462 15.63 10.82 12.98
CA SER A 462 15.44 11.29 11.60
C SER A 462 14.05 11.00 11.01
N ASP A 463 13.05 10.76 11.86
CA ASP A 463 11.71 10.34 11.48
C ASP A 463 11.07 11.19 10.37
N ALA A 464 11.24 12.51 10.45
CA ALA A 464 10.61 13.47 9.54
C ALA A 464 11.54 13.97 8.40
N VAL A 465 12.74 13.40 8.26
CA VAL A 465 13.70 13.84 7.24
C VAL A 465 13.28 13.33 5.87
N ALA A 466 12.78 14.23 5.02
CA ALA A 466 12.25 13.90 3.70
C ALA A 466 13.31 13.83 2.59
N ASP A 467 14.58 14.12 2.87
CA ASP A 467 15.68 13.99 1.91
C ASP A 467 15.80 12.54 1.40
N TRP A 468 15.55 11.55 2.25
CA TRP A 468 15.67 10.14 1.91
C TRP A 468 14.79 9.69 0.74
N PRO A 469 13.45 9.91 0.74
CA PRO A 469 12.63 9.57 -0.42
C PRO A 469 12.96 10.41 -1.67
N LEU A 470 13.43 11.64 -1.51
CA LEU A 470 13.88 12.46 -2.64
C LEU A 470 15.14 11.86 -3.27
N LEU A 471 16.15 11.51 -2.47
CA LEU A 471 17.36 10.83 -2.96
C LEU A 471 17.03 9.47 -3.59
N ASN A 472 16.09 8.71 -3.02
CA ASN A 472 15.61 7.46 -3.62
C ASN A 472 15.04 7.70 -5.03
N ALA A 473 14.16 8.71 -5.20
CA ALA A 473 13.59 9.03 -6.51
C ALA A 473 14.64 9.51 -7.53
N LEU A 474 15.57 10.35 -7.09
CA LEU A 474 16.67 10.83 -7.93
C LEU A 474 17.57 9.69 -8.39
N LEU A 475 17.95 8.80 -7.47
CA LEU A 475 18.77 7.63 -7.77
C LEU A 475 18.05 6.65 -8.71
N ASN A 476 16.76 6.38 -8.50
CA ASN A 476 15.97 5.54 -9.39
C ASN A 476 15.84 6.14 -10.80
N THR A 477 15.75 7.48 -10.90
CA THR A 477 15.78 8.20 -12.18
C THR A 477 17.13 8.00 -12.87
N ALA A 478 18.22 8.19 -12.15
CA ALA A 478 19.58 8.00 -12.69
C ALA A 478 19.87 6.53 -13.05
N SER A 479 19.25 5.56 -12.36
CA SER A 479 19.39 4.13 -12.62
C SER A 479 18.67 3.66 -13.89
N GLY A 480 17.73 4.44 -14.42
CA GLY A 480 17.00 4.12 -15.64
C GLY A 480 15.68 3.37 -15.40
N ALA A 481 15.01 3.59 -14.29
CA ALA A 481 13.65 3.11 -14.08
C ALA A 481 12.70 3.54 -15.21
N THR A 482 11.67 2.76 -15.51
CA THR A 482 10.75 3.10 -16.60
C THR A 482 9.87 4.30 -16.25
N TRP A 483 9.39 4.39 -15.00
CA TRP A 483 8.83 5.63 -14.45
C TRP A 483 9.09 5.76 -12.96
N VAL A 484 9.19 7.01 -12.53
CA VAL A 484 9.48 7.40 -11.13
C VAL A 484 8.47 8.44 -10.69
N SER A 485 8.11 8.40 -9.42
CA SER A 485 7.15 9.33 -8.87
C SER A 485 7.53 9.83 -7.47
N ILE A 486 7.16 11.07 -7.16
CA ILE A 486 7.27 11.66 -5.82
C ILE A 486 5.88 12.11 -5.39
N HIS A 487 5.49 11.77 -4.18
CA HIS A 487 4.18 12.07 -3.63
C HIS A 487 4.28 12.63 -2.22
N HIS A 488 3.24 13.36 -1.82
CA HIS A 488 3.06 13.85 -0.48
C HIS A 488 1.71 13.39 0.08
N GLY A 489 1.66 13.09 1.36
CA GLY A 489 0.44 12.89 2.11
C GLY A 489 -0.18 11.49 2.09
N GLY A 490 0.37 10.54 1.35
CA GLY A 490 -0.23 9.21 1.19
C GLY A 490 -0.39 8.44 2.50
N GLY A 491 -1.56 7.82 2.71
CA GLY A 491 -1.86 6.92 3.82
C GLY A 491 -2.06 7.57 5.18
N VAL A 492 -1.27 8.58 5.53
CA VAL A 492 -1.34 9.33 6.80
C VAL A 492 -1.81 10.78 6.62
N GLY A 493 -2.03 11.23 5.38
CA GLY A 493 -2.57 12.55 5.09
C GLY A 493 -1.54 13.61 4.72
N ILE A 494 -2.03 14.73 4.20
CA ILE A 494 -1.21 15.89 3.79
C ILE A 494 -0.48 16.44 5.02
N GLY A 495 0.82 16.72 4.87
CA GLY A 495 1.70 17.23 5.92
C GLY A 495 2.44 16.13 6.72
N TYR A 496 2.05 14.86 6.58
CA TYR A 496 2.54 13.79 7.44
C TYR A 496 3.41 12.73 6.74
N SER A 497 3.55 12.77 5.42
CA SER A 497 4.46 11.85 4.72
C SER A 497 4.91 12.39 3.38
N GLN A 498 6.12 11.98 2.97
CA GLN A 498 6.63 12.11 1.62
C GLN A 498 7.22 10.78 1.18
N HIS A 499 6.94 10.38 -0.06
CA HIS A 499 7.35 9.06 -0.54
C HIS A 499 7.58 9.02 -2.03
N ALA A 500 8.36 8.04 -2.48
CA ALA A 500 8.74 7.83 -3.87
C ALA A 500 8.27 6.47 -4.38
N GLY A 501 7.88 6.43 -5.66
CA GLY A 501 7.56 5.22 -6.40
C GLY A 501 8.58 4.95 -7.50
N VAL A 502 8.83 3.68 -7.76
CA VAL A 502 9.67 3.20 -8.86
C VAL A 502 9.02 2.04 -9.56
N VAL A 503 9.06 2.07 -10.90
CA VAL A 503 8.52 0.99 -11.73
C VAL A 503 9.44 0.73 -12.91
N ILE A 504 9.64 -0.55 -13.24
CA ILE A 504 10.50 -0.98 -14.35
C ILE A 504 9.86 -2.10 -15.15
N VAL A 505 10.09 -2.08 -16.46
CA VAL A 505 9.54 -3.06 -17.41
C VAL A 505 10.59 -4.11 -17.75
N CYS A 506 10.20 -5.38 -17.66
CA CYS A 506 10.92 -6.53 -18.17
C CYS A 506 10.37 -6.88 -19.56
N ASP A 507 10.97 -6.34 -20.62
CA ASP A 507 10.52 -6.52 -22.00
C ASP A 507 11.34 -7.58 -22.79
N GLY A 508 12.27 -8.25 -22.11
CA GLY A 508 13.16 -9.26 -22.68
C GLY A 508 14.41 -8.70 -23.35
N SER A 509 14.56 -7.39 -23.46
CA SER A 509 15.72 -6.78 -24.13
C SER A 509 16.96 -6.71 -23.23
N ALA A 510 18.16 -6.67 -23.84
CA ALA A 510 19.42 -6.42 -23.15
C ALA A 510 19.45 -5.01 -22.52
N ALA A 511 18.76 -4.04 -23.09
CA ALA A 511 18.63 -2.70 -22.54
C ALA A 511 17.79 -2.72 -21.24
N ALA A 512 16.70 -3.50 -21.21
CA ALA A 512 15.93 -3.72 -19.99
C ALA A 512 16.77 -4.40 -18.90
N ALA A 513 17.54 -5.44 -19.25
CA ALA A 513 18.40 -6.13 -18.28
C ALA A 513 19.34 -5.18 -17.55
N ARG A 514 20.05 -4.31 -18.28
CA ARG A 514 20.96 -3.31 -17.67
C ARG A 514 20.25 -2.34 -16.73
N ARG A 515 19.04 -1.89 -17.09
CA ARG A 515 18.24 -0.98 -16.26
C ARG A 515 17.68 -1.69 -15.02
N ILE A 516 17.22 -2.93 -15.18
CA ILE A 516 16.70 -3.76 -14.10
C ILE A 516 17.79 -4.01 -13.05
N GLU A 517 18.98 -4.42 -13.49
CA GLU A 517 20.11 -4.67 -12.60
C GLU A 517 20.42 -3.46 -11.71
N ARG A 518 20.57 -2.27 -12.31
CA ARG A 518 20.86 -1.04 -11.57
C ARG A 518 19.70 -0.62 -10.66
N THR A 519 18.49 -0.53 -11.21
CA THR A 519 17.34 0.00 -10.48
C THR A 519 16.95 -0.89 -9.31
N LEU A 520 16.85 -2.21 -9.53
CA LEU A 520 16.41 -3.14 -8.50
C LEU A 520 17.51 -3.51 -7.48
N TRP A 521 18.75 -3.12 -7.74
CA TRP A 521 19.82 -3.10 -6.74
C TRP A 521 19.76 -1.80 -5.92
N ASN A 522 19.79 -0.66 -6.59
CA ASN A 522 19.92 0.66 -5.95
C ASN A 522 18.71 1.01 -5.08
N ASP A 523 17.50 0.68 -5.52
CA ASP A 523 16.28 1.03 -4.80
C ASP A 523 16.23 0.44 -3.38
N PRO A 524 16.34 -0.89 -3.14
CA PRO A 524 16.38 -1.44 -1.78
C PRO A 524 17.66 -1.06 -1.02
N ALA A 525 18.78 -0.80 -1.73
CA ALA A 525 20.02 -0.37 -1.09
C ALA A 525 19.87 0.99 -0.37
N THR A 526 19.01 1.90 -0.88
CA THR A 526 18.72 3.16 -0.18
C THR A 526 18.05 2.94 1.17
N GLY A 527 17.27 1.86 1.32
CA GLY A 527 16.67 1.47 2.60
C GLY A 527 17.71 0.97 3.59
N VAL A 528 18.62 0.11 3.14
CA VAL A 528 19.75 -0.37 3.97
C VAL A 528 20.64 0.80 4.37
N MET A 529 21.02 1.65 3.42
CA MET A 529 21.83 2.86 3.64
C MET A 529 21.23 3.73 4.74
N ARG A 530 19.96 4.10 4.63
CA ARG A 530 19.26 4.96 5.58
C ARG A 530 19.26 4.39 6.99
N HIS A 531 18.98 3.08 7.12
CA HIS A 531 18.95 2.42 8.42
C HIS A 531 20.35 2.21 8.99
N ALA A 532 21.37 1.99 8.15
CA ALA A 532 22.77 1.94 8.55
C ALA A 532 23.24 3.29 9.07
N ASP A 533 22.90 4.38 8.38
CA ASP A 533 23.19 5.75 8.79
C ASP A 533 22.56 6.10 10.15
N ALA A 534 21.33 5.60 10.39
CA ALA A 534 20.65 5.73 11.68
C ALA A 534 21.20 4.79 12.77
N GLY A 535 22.22 3.99 12.50
CA GLY A 535 22.93 3.16 13.47
C GLY A 535 22.26 1.81 13.80
N TYR A 536 21.40 1.27 12.93
CA TYR A 536 20.84 -0.07 13.10
C TYR A 536 21.89 -1.14 12.77
N ALA A 537 22.16 -2.04 13.71
CA ALA A 537 23.18 -3.08 13.57
C ALA A 537 22.89 -4.02 12.40
N GLU A 538 21.63 -4.45 12.25
CA GLU A 538 21.18 -5.31 11.17
C GLU A 538 21.39 -4.68 9.78
N ALA A 539 21.27 -3.36 9.69
CA ALA A 539 21.49 -2.64 8.43
C ALA A 539 22.98 -2.53 8.11
N LEU A 540 23.83 -2.30 9.14
CA LEU A 540 25.29 -2.31 8.99
C LEU A 540 25.80 -3.70 8.57
N GLU A 541 25.27 -4.77 9.15
CA GLU A 541 25.59 -6.15 8.77
C GLU A 541 25.17 -6.43 7.31
N CYS A 542 23.96 -6.04 6.92
CA CYS A 542 23.47 -6.18 5.55
C CYS A 542 24.35 -5.37 4.58
N ALA A 543 24.70 -4.13 4.91
CA ALA A 543 25.54 -3.28 4.08
C ALA A 543 26.92 -3.92 3.83
N ARG A 544 27.56 -4.47 4.87
CA ARG A 544 28.84 -5.21 4.73
C ARG A 544 28.69 -6.45 3.86
N ALA A 545 27.65 -7.26 4.12
CA ALA A 545 27.40 -8.49 3.36
C ALA A 545 27.12 -8.23 1.88
N GLN A 546 26.52 -7.10 1.56
CA GLN A 546 26.20 -6.66 0.20
C GLN A 546 27.25 -5.72 -0.40
N HIS A 547 28.35 -5.47 0.30
CA HIS A 547 29.45 -4.60 -0.16
C HIS A 547 28.99 -3.19 -0.54
N LEU A 548 28.04 -2.61 0.22
CA LEU A 548 27.63 -1.22 0.00
C LEU A 548 28.76 -0.27 0.44
N ASP A 549 29.06 0.70 -0.42
CA ASP A 549 29.96 1.79 -0.08
C ASP A 549 29.17 2.87 0.68
N LEU A 550 29.33 2.93 2.00
CA LEU A 550 28.68 3.86 2.92
C LEU A 550 29.72 4.69 3.66
N PRO A 551 30.21 5.81 3.07
CA PRO A 551 31.34 6.59 3.64
C PRO A 551 31.12 7.10 5.06
N GLY A 552 29.86 7.30 5.49
CA GLY A 552 29.50 7.79 6.82
C GLY A 552 29.32 6.71 7.87
N ALA A 553 28.96 5.49 7.45
CA ALA A 553 28.49 4.43 8.34
C ALA A 553 29.47 3.23 8.48
N LEU A 554 30.36 3.03 7.52
CA LEU A 554 31.29 1.88 7.45
C LEU A 554 32.77 2.28 7.58
N ALA A 555 33.08 3.51 7.95
CA ALA A 555 34.44 3.94 8.23
C ALA A 555 34.95 3.23 9.51
N GLU A 556 35.66 2.14 9.30
CA GLU A 556 36.52 1.28 10.12
C GLU A 556 36.20 -0.19 10.06
#